data_8ed56e10b776d1ab7c5913519b55fb17
#
_entry.id   8ed56e10b776d1ab7c5913519b55fb17
#
_cell.length_a   1.000
_cell.length_b   1.000
_cell.length_c   1.000
_cell.angle_alpha   90.00
_cell.angle_beta   90.00
_cell.angle_gamma   90.00
#
_symmetry.space_group_name_H-M   'P 1'
#
loop_
_entity.id
_entity.type
_entity.pdbx_description
1 polymer ?
#
loop_
_entity_poly.entity_id
_entity_poly.type
_entity_poly.pdbx_seq_one_letter_code
_entity_poly.pdbx_strand_id
1 'polypeptide(L)'
;FKDTKVAYFLDGSDTTPTDIKEFISTGSTLLDLAISNRPNGGIAVGRISELNGLESSGKSLVGAHLLAETQKKGGVAVYIDTETAVSQDFLKVIGVDINNMLYLHLETVEDIFAAVEEIVAKVRESDKDRLVTILVDSLAAASTNVEMEADFDKDGWATSKAIIISKALRKITQMIGRQRVALVFTNQLRQKLGVMFGDPWTTSGGKALPFHASTRVRLK
;
A
#
# COMPACT_ATOMS: atom_id res chain seq x y z
N PHE A 1 12.19 -28.83 -13.31
CA PHE A 1 11.04 -28.28 -12.53
C PHE A 1 10.42 -29.37 -11.63
N LYS A 2 11.25 -30.08 -10.80
CA LYS A 2 10.78 -31.30 -10.14
C LYS A 2 9.71 -31.07 -9.05
N ASP A 3 9.56 -29.87 -8.47
CA ASP A 3 8.68 -29.66 -7.31
C ASP A 3 7.87 -28.35 -7.32
N THR A 4 7.85 -27.61 -8.45
CA THR A 4 7.10 -26.35 -8.52
C THR A 4 6.24 -26.34 -9.79
N LYS A 5 4.91 -26.32 -9.61
CA LYS A 5 3.99 -26.12 -10.74
C LYS A 5 4.21 -24.72 -11.31
N VAL A 6 4.66 -24.65 -12.58
CA VAL A 6 4.96 -23.38 -13.27
C VAL A 6 4.02 -23.12 -14.45
N ALA A 7 3.21 -24.10 -14.84
CA ALA A 7 2.21 -24.01 -15.89
C ALA A 7 0.82 -24.30 -15.33
N TYR A 8 -0.17 -23.54 -15.76
CA TYR A 8 -1.55 -23.59 -15.28
C TYR A 8 -2.50 -23.48 -16.46
N PHE A 9 -3.62 -24.22 -16.40
CA PHE A 9 -4.74 -24.00 -17.29
C PHE A 9 -5.60 -22.84 -16.77
N LEU A 10 -5.96 -21.90 -17.64
CA LEU A 10 -6.79 -20.73 -17.29
C LEU A 10 -8.29 -20.97 -17.53
N ASP A 11 -8.68 -22.21 -17.71
CA ASP A 11 -10.07 -22.66 -17.91
C ASP A 11 -10.86 -22.84 -16.60
N GLY A 12 -10.25 -22.49 -15.46
CA GLY A 12 -10.81 -22.64 -14.13
C GLY A 12 -10.53 -23.99 -13.45
N SER A 13 -9.84 -24.93 -14.13
CA SER A 13 -9.45 -26.22 -13.55
C SER A 13 -8.28 -26.10 -12.58
N ASP A 14 -7.43 -25.09 -12.76
CA ASP A 14 -6.28 -24.80 -11.92
C ASP A 14 -6.48 -23.50 -11.11
N THR A 15 -6.04 -23.50 -9.86
CA THR A 15 -5.86 -22.25 -9.10
C THR A 15 -4.49 -21.66 -9.42
N THR A 16 -4.46 -20.49 -10.04
CA THR A 16 -3.21 -19.82 -10.39
C THR A 16 -2.70 -18.93 -9.24
N PRO A 17 -1.39 -18.68 -9.13
CA PRO A 17 -0.84 -17.74 -8.15
C PRO A 17 -1.32 -16.29 -8.35
N THR A 18 -1.91 -15.99 -9.52
CA THR A 18 -2.44 -14.68 -9.89
C THR A 18 -3.90 -14.50 -9.51
N ASP A 19 -4.60 -15.57 -9.11
CA ASP A 19 -6.02 -15.50 -8.74
C ASP A 19 -6.21 -14.69 -7.46
N ILE A 20 -7.07 -13.68 -7.56
CA ILE A 20 -7.46 -12.86 -6.42
C ILE A 20 -8.64 -13.56 -5.73
N LYS A 21 -8.37 -14.10 -4.54
CA LYS A 21 -9.35 -14.88 -3.77
C LYS A 21 -10.10 -14.05 -2.75
N GLU A 22 -9.55 -12.92 -2.33
CA GLU A 22 -10.05 -12.12 -1.23
C GLU A 22 -9.91 -10.64 -1.51
N PHE A 23 -10.88 -9.87 -1.00
CA PHE A 23 -10.90 -8.41 -1.08
C PHE A 23 -11.14 -7.82 0.30
N ILE A 24 -10.72 -6.57 0.48
CA ILE A 24 -10.97 -5.75 1.68
C ILE A 24 -11.82 -4.57 1.25
N SER A 25 -13.00 -4.45 1.86
CA SER A 25 -13.92 -3.33 1.61
C SER A 25 -13.27 -2.00 2.01
N THR A 26 -13.58 -0.97 1.25
CA THR A 26 -13.22 0.43 1.57
C THR A 26 -14.16 1.05 2.59
N GLY A 27 -15.17 0.32 3.07
CA GLY A 27 -16.26 0.85 3.89
C GLY A 27 -17.34 1.57 3.06
N SER A 28 -17.16 1.68 1.75
CA SER A 28 -18.11 2.31 0.84
C SER A 28 -18.49 1.33 -0.30
N THR A 29 -19.74 0.91 -0.34
CA THR A 29 -20.24 -0.01 -1.38
C THR A 29 -20.03 0.54 -2.79
N LEU A 30 -20.20 1.85 -2.99
CA LEU A 30 -19.99 2.48 -4.30
C LEU A 30 -18.53 2.42 -4.72
N LEU A 31 -17.61 2.67 -3.80
CA LEU A 31 -16.18 2.61 -4.07
C LEU A 31 -15.72 1.15 -4.28
N ASP A 32 -16.25 0.21 -3.52
CA ASP A 32 -15.99 -1.22 -3.69
C ASP A 32 -16.42 -1.72 -5.06
N LEU A 33 -17.62 -1.33 -5.51
CA LEU A 33 -18.11 -1.63 -6.84
C LEU A 33 -17.25 -0.99 -7.94
N ALA A 34 -16.82 0.25 -7.75
CA ALA A 34 -15.95 0.95 -8.71
C ALA A 34 -14.58 0.29 -8.85
N ILE A 35 -14.01 -0.26 -7.76
CA ILE A 35 -12.68 -0.89 -7.76
C ILE A 35 -12.74 -2.33 -8.27
N SER A 36 -13.65 -3.15 -7.74
CA SER A 36 -13.63 -4.61 -7.93
C SER A 36 -14.87 -5.18 -8.61
N ASN A 37 -15.85 -4.34 -8.93
CA ASN A 37 -17.17 -4.75 -9.42
C ASN A 37 -17.87 -5.75 -8.48
N ARG A 38 -17.65 -5.61 -7.16
CA ARG A 38 -18.20 -6.49 -6.12
C ARG A 38 -18.75 -5.65 -4.97
N PRO A 39 -19.98 -5.83 -4.52
CA PRO A 39 -20.44 -5.27 -3.25
C PRO A 39 -19.61 -5.90 -2.13
N ASN A 40 -19.10 -5.10 -1.21
CA ASN A 40 -18.13 -5.50 -0.18
C ASN A 40 -16.80 -6.06 -0.74
N GLY A 41 -16.44 -5.68 -1.96
CA GLY A 41 -15.18 -6.03 -2.60
C GLY A 41 -14.06 -5.12 -2.14
N GLY A 42 -13.81 -4.04 -2.88
CA GLY A 42 -12.74 -3.09 -2.59
C GLY A 42 -11.38 -3.53 -3.10
N ILE A 43 -10.33 -3.39 -2.28
CA ILE A 43 -8.96 -3.70 -2.70
C ILE A 43 -8.64 -5.19 -2.63
N ALA A 44 -7.78 -5.64 -3.54
CA ALA A 44 -7.38 -7.05 -3.63
C ALA A 44 -6.29 -7.40 -2.61
N VAL A 45 -6.46 -8.49 -1.89
CA VAL A 45 -5.44 -9.09 -1.04
C VAL A 45 -4.36 -9.75 -1.91
N GLY A 46 -3.11 -9.69 -1.48
CA GLY A 46 -1.95 -10.15 -2.24
C GLY A 46 -1.49 -9.15 -3.32
N ARG A 47 -1.96 -7.91 -3.25
CA ARG A 47 -1.64 -6.86 -4.21
C ARG A 47 -1.28 -5.55 -3.52
N ILE A 48 -0.59 -4.69 -4.30
CA ILE A 48 -0.31 -3.31 -3.93
C ILE A 48 -1.43 -2.41 -4.45
N SER A 49 -1.91 -1.52 -3.61
CA SER A 49 -2.89 -0.48 -3.97
C SER A 49 -2.34 0.91 -3.66
N GLU A 50 -2.65 1.88 -4.51
CA GLU A 50 -2.30 3.29 -4.31
C GLU A 50 -3.56 4.13 -4.19
N LEU A 51 -3.66 4.89 -3.10
CA LEU A 51 -4.64 5.96 -2.90
C LEU A 51 -3.95 7.30 -3.14
N ASN A 52 -4.26 7.97 -4.23
CA ASN A 52 -3.63 9.24 -4.54
C ASN A 52 -4.64 10.39 -4.65
N GLY A 53 -4.21 11.60 -4.38
CA GLY A 53 -5.06 12.79 -4.38
C GLY A 53 -4.32 14.02 -3.87
N LEU A 54 -4.98 15.16 -3.96
CA LEU A 54 -4.50 16.39 -3.34
C LEU A 54 -4.55 16.29 -1.81
N GLU A 55 -4.03 17.30 -1.12
CA GLU A 55 -4.19 17.39 0.33
C GLU A 55 -5.67 17.38 0.72
N SER A 56 -5.97 16.81 1.86
CA SER A 56 -7.34 16.73 2.43
C SER A 56 -8.38 16.05 1.52
N SER A 57 -7.96 15.29 0.51
CA SER A 57 -8.89 14.55 -0.39
C SER A 57 -9.45 13.26 0.20
N GLY A 58 -9.12 12.90 1.44
CA GLY A 58 -9.64 11.72 2.12
C GLY A 58 -8.80 10.44 1.95
N LYS A 59 -7.53 10.53 1.53
CA LYS A 59 -6.64 9.36 1.36
C LYS A 59 -6.52 8.56 2.66
N SER A 60 -6.15 9.23 3.76
CA SER A 60 -6.00 8.62 5.08
C SER A 60 -7.33 8.10 5.62
N LEU A 61 -8.46 8.75 5.30
CA LEU A 61 -9.80 8.30 5.65
C LEU A 61 -10.11 6.94 5.03
N VAL A 62 -9.92 6.79 3.71
CA VAL A 62 -10.13 5.51 3.02
C VAL A 62 -9.15 4.46 3.55
N GLY A 63 -7.88 4.83 3.76
CA GLY A 63 -6.88 3.95 4.36
C GLY A 63 -7.28 3.42 5.74
N ALA A 64 -7.78 4.28 6.62
CA ALA A 64 -8.25 3.89 7.95
C ALA A 64 -9.48 2.97 7.89
N HIS A 65 -10.41 3.19 6.96
CA HIS A 65 -11.53 2.26 6.73
C HIS A 65 -11.04 0.87 6.30
N LEU A 66 -10.03 0.77 5.44
CA LEU A 66 -9.43 -0.51 5.07
C LEU A 66 -8.85 -1.25 6.28
N LEU A 67 -8.22 -0.53 7.22
CA LEU A 67 -7.71 -1.13 8.47
C LEU A 67 -8.85 -1.63 9.35
N ALA A 68 -9.91 -0.83 9.52
CA ALA A 68 -11.10 -1.24 10.29
C ALA A 68 -11.76 -2.50 9.68
N GLU A 69 -11.93 -2.54 8.37
CA GLU A 69 -12.51 -3.69 7.66
C GLU A 69 -11.60 -4.93 7.74
N THR A 70 -10.28 -4.75 7.76
CA THR A 70 -9.32 -5.83 8.02
C THR A 70 -9.51 -6.43 9.41
N GLN A 71 -9.65 -5.59 10.43
CA GLN A 71 -9.87 -6.05 11.82
C GLN A 71 -11.20 -6.78 11.98
N LYS A 72 -12.27 -6.34 11.31
CA LYS A 72 -13.56 -7.06 11.28
C LYS A 72 -13.43 -8.48 10.73
N LYS A 73 -12.46 -8.71 9.84
CA LYS A 73 -12.12 -10.05 9.30
C LYS A 73 -11.15 -10.83 10.20
N GLY A 74 -10.81 -10.34 11.38
CA GLY A 74 -9.82 -10.96 12.28
C GLY A 74 -8.37 -10.78 11.80
N GLY A 75 -8.13 -9.89 10.84
CA GLY A 75 -6.81 -9.60 10.31
C GLY A 75 -5.99 -8.66 11.20
N VAL A 76 -4.71 -8.56 10.89
CA VAL A 76 -3.77 -7.61 11.51
C VAL A 76 -3.80 -6.31 10.74
N ALA A 77 -4.13 -5.22 11.43
CA ALA A 77 -4.08 -3.86 10.91
C ALA A 77 -2.74 -3.21 11.29
N VAL A 78 -2.04 -2.67 10.30
CA VAL A 78 -0.76 -1.97 10.50
C VAL A 78 -0.84 -0.60 9.87
N TYR A 79 -0.51 0.44 10.63
CA TYR A 79 -0.39 1.82 10.17
C TYR A 79 1.06 2.27 10.26
N ILE A 80 1.68 2.56 9.15
CA ILE A 80 3.00 3.18 9.05
C ILE A 80 2.78 4.65 8.70
N ASP A 81 3.03 5.52 9.67
CA ASP A 81 2.87 6.97 9.57
C ASP A 81 4.23 7.62 9.31
N THR A 82 4.33 8.39 8.25
CA THR A 82 5.55 9.14 7.89
C THR A 82 5.41 10.64 8.10
N GLU A 83 4.19 11.11 8.37
CA GLU A 83 3.89 12.54 8.51
C GLU A 83 3.56 12.93 9.96
N THR A 84 3.44 11.97 10.87
CA THR A 84 3.00 12.17 12.27
C THR A 84 1.64 12.88 12.35
N ALA A 85 0.75 12.59 11.39
CA ALA A 85 -0.47 13.36 11.19
C ALA A 85 -1.74 12.66 11.70
N VAL A 86 -1.69 11.36 12.01
CA VAL A 86 -2.87 10.60 12.39
C VAL A 86 -3.18 10.76 13.88
N SER A 87 -4.43 11.06 14.21
CA SER A 87 -4.89 11.07 15.60
C SER A 87 -5.61 9.78 15.98
N GLN A 88 -5.46 9.36 17.24
CA GLN A 88 -6.16 8.18 17.77
C GLN A 88 -7.67 8.33 17.71
N ASP A 89 -8.18 9.55 17.98
CA ASP A 89 -9.62 9.80 17.96
C ASP A 89 -10.21 9.69 16.57
N PHE A 90 -9.48 10.14 15.54
CA PHE A 90 -9.85 9.94 14.14
C PHE A 90 -9.99 8.44 13.81
N LEU A 91 -9.01 7.62 14.20
CA LEU A 91 -9.05 6.17 13.96
C LEU A 91 -10.20 5.49 14.69
N LYS A 92 -10.45 5.84 15.96
CA LYS A 92 -11.57 5.30 16.76
C LYS A 92 -12.93 5.62 16.15
N VAL A 93 -13.14 6.87 15.71
CA VAL A 93 -14.41 7.29 15.07
C VAL A 93 -14.70 6.52 13.78
N ILE A 94 -13.66 6.16 13.02
CA ILE A 94 -13.78 5.32 11.83
C ILE A 94 -14.10 3.86 12.18
N GLY A 95 -13.81 3.43 13.41
CA GLY A 95 -14.05 2.07 13.89
C GLY A 95 -12.80 1.20 13.91
N VAL A 96 -11.61 1.80 13.85
CA VAL A 96 -10.36 1.07 14.06
C VAL A 96 -10.21 0.77 15.55
N ASP A 97 -9.99 -0.49 15.88
CA ASP A 97 -9.57 -0.90 17.24
C ASP A 97 -8.07 -0.58 17.39
N ILE A 98 -7.80 0.56 18.00
CA ILE A 98 -6.43 1.05 18.21
C ILE A 98 -5.61 0.19 19.17
N ASN A 99 -6.26 -0.60 20.06
CA ASN A 99 -5.56 -1.47 21.00
C ASN A 99 -5.02 -2.73 20.30
N ASN A 100 -5.59 -3.09 19.16
CA ASN A 100 -5.21 -4.24 18.35
C ASN A 100 -4.65 -3.82 16.97
N MET A 101 -4.16 -2.61 16.85
CA MET A 101 -3.50 -2.10 15.65
C MET A 101 -2.01 -1.89 15.92
N LEU A 102 -1.15 -2.30 15.00
CA LEU A 102 0.26 -1.98 15.04
C LEU A 102 0.48 -0.60 14.40
N TYR A 103 1.03 0.34 15.17
CA TYR A 103 1.39 1.67 14.70
C TYR A 103 2.92 1.82 14.69
N LEU A 104 3.47 2.30 13.59
CA LEU A 104 4.88 2.63 13.43
C LEU A 104 5.02 4.05 12.90
N HIS A 105 5.95 4.81 13.47
CA HIS A 105 6.42 6.06 12.90
C HIS A 105 7.79 5.82 12.26
N LEU A 106 7.87 5.99 10.94
CA LEU A 106 9.07 5.74 10.15
C LEU A 106 9.28 6.88 9.16
N GLU A 107 10.52 7.31 9.01
CA GLU A 107 10.87 8.50 8.21
C GLU A 107 11.50 8.15 6.86
N THR A 108 12.10 6.95 6.72
CA THR A 108 12.80 6.59 5.50
C THR A 108 12.12 5.48 4.72
N VAL A 109 12.29 5.53 3.40
CA VAL A 109 11.76 4.51 2.48
C VAL A 109 12.35 3.14 2.80
N GLU A 110 13.65 3.10 3.16
CA GLU A 110 14.35 1.88 3.51
C GLU A 110 13.75 1.22 4.75
N ASP A 111 13.49 2.00 5.80
CA ASP A 111 12.91 1.50 7.05
C ASP A 111 11.46 1.04 6.85
N ILE A 112 10.68 1.76 6.05
CA ILE A 112 9.31 1.37 5.70
C ILE A 112 9.30 -0.02 5.07
N PHE A 113 10.14 -0.25 4.06
CA PHE A 113 10.16 -1.52 3.36
C PHE A 113 10.76 -2.65 4.20
N ALA A 114 11.76 -2.37 5.04
CA ALA A 114 12.29 -3.32 6.02
C ALA A 114 11.22 -3.73 7.03
N ALA A 115 10.46 -2.76 7.57
CA ALA A 115 9.37 -3.02 8.50
C ALA A 115 8.26 -3.87 7.87
N VAL A 116 7.89 -3.61 6.61
CA VAL A 116 6.90 -4.43 5.88
C VAL A 116 7.35 -5.89 5.81
N GLU A 117 8.62 -6.14 5.48
CA GLU A 117 9.17 -7.51 5.40
C GLU A 117 9.17 -8.19 6.77
N GLU A 118 9.62 -7.50 7.82
CA GLU A 118 9.70 -8.03 9.18
C GLU A 118 8.31 -8.34 9.76
N ILE A 119 7.35 -7.42 9.60
CA ILE A 119 5.97 -7.62 10.08
C ILE A 119 5.35 -8.85 9.43
N VAL A 120 5.48 -8.97 8.11
CA VAL A 120 4.93 -10.13 7.38
C VAL A 120 5.60 -11.42 7.86
N ALA A 121 6.93 -11.43 8.02
CA ALA A 121 7.66 -12.60 8.52
C ALA A 121 7.17 -13.02 9.92
N LYS A 122 7.09 -12.08 10.86
CA LYS A 122 6.61 -12.35 12.23
C LYS A 122 5.18 -12.84 12.30
N VAL A 123 4.28 -12.26 11.51
CA VAL A 123 2.89 -12.76 11.45
C VAL A 123 2.86 -14.18 10.91
N ARG A 124 3.68 -14.52 9.90
CA ARG A 124 3.72 -15.87 9.32
C ARG A 124 4.34 -16.92 10.24
N GLU A 125 5.20 -16.52 11.16
CA GLU A 125 5.68 -17.41 12.24
C GLU A 125 4.57 -17.82 13.19
N SER A 126 3.64 -16.91 13.49
CA SER A 126 2.52 -17.17 14.41
C SER A 126 1.29 -17.75 13.72
N ASP A 127 0.95 -17.27 12.53
CA ASP A 127 -0.22 -17.68 11.75
C ASP A 127 0.07 -17.50 10.24
N LYS A 128 0.18 -18.65 9.55
CA LYS A 128 0.55 -18.70 8.13
C LYS A 128 -0.48 -18.05 7.20
N ASP A 129 -1.75 -18.03 7.63
CA ASP A 129 -2.88 -17.60 6.78
C ASP A 129 -3.56 -16.32 7.28
N ARG A 130 -3.06 -15.69 8.34
CA ARG A 130 -3.67 -14.47 8.87
C ARG A 130 -3.64 -13.33 7.86
N LEU A 131 -4.79 -12.70 7.67
CA LEU A 131 -4.89 -11.50 6.84
C LEU A 131 -4.09 -10.37 7.48
N VAL A 132 -3.31 -9.66 6.67
CA VAL A 132 -2.55 -8.48 7.10
C VAL A 132 -2.83 -7.34 6.12
N THR A 133 -3.20 -6.18 6.64
CA THR A 133 -3.24 -4.95 5.85
C THR A 133 -2.24 -3.96 6.42
N ILE A 134 -1.34 -3.50 5.56
CA ILE A 134 -0.33 -2.49 5.88
C ILE A 134 -0.66 -1.23 5.10
N LEU A 135 -0.98 -0.16 5.81
CA LEU A 135 -1.15 1.18 5.26
C LEU A 135 0.12 1.98 5.50
N VAL A 136 0.68 2.54 4.44
CA VAL A 136 1.80 3.48 4.49
C VAL A 136 1.29 4.86 4.12
N ASP A 137 1.27 5.78 5.08
CA ASP A 137 0.74 7.13 4.92
C ASP A 137 1.80 8.17 5.34
N SER A 138 2.50 8.80 4.39
CA SER A 138 2.44 8.63 2.94
C SER A 138 3.82 8.30 2.36
N LEU A 139 3.87 7.59 1.24
CA LEU A 139 5.15 7.35 0.54
C LEU A 139 5.77 8.68 0.04
N ALA A 140 4.94 9.69 -0.20
CA ALA A 140 5.41 11.01 -0.64
C ALA A 140 6.30 11.70 0.41
N ALA A 141 5.94 11.61 1.68
CA ALA A 141 6.64 12.28 2.77
C ALA A 141 7.93 11.57 3.20
N ALA A 142 8.03 10.26 2.99
CA ALA A 142 9.23 9.51 3.37
C ALA A 142 10.48 10.03 2.64
N SER A 143 11.58 10.16 3.36
CA SER A 143 12.92 10.48 2.82
C SER A 143 13.69 9.20 2.45
N THR A 144 14.94 9.31 2.03
CA THR A 144 15.88 8.19 1.96
C THR A 144 16.99 8.38 3.00
N ASN A 145 17.66 7.30 3.40
CA ASN A 145 18.80 7.41 4.33
C ASN A 145 19.85 8.39 3.80
N VAL A 146 20.09 8.38 2.49
CA VAL A 146 21.01 9.30 1.82
C VAL A 146 20.54 10.75 1.89
N GLU A 147 19.23 11.01 1.80
CA GLU A 147 18.65 12.36 2.00
C GLU A 147 18.84 12.84 3.44
N MET A 148 18.66 11.93 4.42
CA MET A 148 18.77 12.27 5.84
C MET A 148 20.20 12.60 6.28
N GLU A 149 21.20 12.00 5.63
CA GLU A 149 22.62 12.17 5.95
C GLU A 149 23.29 13.32 5.17
N ALA A 150 22.61 13.89 4.19
CA ALA A 150 23.21 14.85 3.28
C ALA A 150 23.05 16.30 3.70
N ASP A 151 24.04 17.11 3.32
CA ASP A 151 23.97 18.57 3.41
C ASP A 151 22.90 19.13 2.45
N PHE A 152 22.25 20.22 2.84
CA PHE A 152 21.11 20.84 2.11
C PHE A 152 21.46 21.31 0.68
N ASP A 153 22.73 21.38 0.33
CA ASP A 153 23.22 21.96 -0.94
C ASP A 153 23.38 20.95 -2.09
N LYS A 154 23.01 19.66 -1.91
CA LYS A 154 23.19 18.64 -2.95
C LYS A 154 21.90 18.32 -3.70
N ASP A 155 21.94 18.42 -5.03
CA ASP A 155 20.86 18.00 -5.96
C ASP A 155 20.92 16.50 -6.29
N GLY A 156 19.80 15.89 -6.65
CA GLY A 156 19.76 14.51 -7.20
C GLY A 156 18.98 13.48 -6.39
N TRP A 157 18.41 13.83 -5.25
CA TRP A 157 17.73 12.95 -4.30
C TRP A 157 16.51 12.24 -4.86
N ALA A 158 15.73 12.91 -5.70
CA ALA A 158 14.52 12.36 -6.30
C ALA A 158 14.78 11.10 -7.15
N THR A 159 15.93 11.04 -7.82
CA THR A 159 16.35 9.88 -8.61
C THR A 159 16.73 8.70 -7.71
N SER A 160 17.47 8.94 -6.63
CA SER A 160 17.85 7.92 -5.65
C SER A 160 16.63 7.30 -4.99
N LYS A 161 15.68 8.11 -4.53
CA LYS A 161 14.40 7.68 -3.95
C LYS A 161 13.61 6.78 -4.92
N ALA A 162 13.50 7.18 -6.19
CA ALA A 162 12.81 6.39 -7.20
C ALA A 162 13.45 5.02 -7.45
N ILE A 163 14.79 4.94 -7.44
CA ILE A 163 15.54 3.68 -7.58
C ILE A 163 15.30 2.76 -6.39
N ILE A 164 15.37 3.28 -5.16
CA ILE A 164 15.15 2.50 -3.93
C ILE A 164 13.73 1.96 -3.91
N ILE A 165 12.72 2.80 -4.15
CA ILE A 165 11.32 2.39 -4.24
C ILE A 165 11.14 1.30 -5.31
N SER A 166 11.75 1.44 -6.48
CA SER A 166 11.64 0.47 -7.57
C SER A 166 12.21 -0.91 -7.19
N LYS A 167 13.36 -0.94 -6.51
CA LYS A 167 13.98 -2.19 -6.03
C LYS A 167 13.12 -2.85 -4.95
N ALA A 168 12.67 -2.08 -3.98
CA ALA A 168 11.87 -2.55 -2.86
C ALA A 168 10.51 -3.10 -3.32
N LEU A 169 9.78 -2.35 -4.17
CA LEU A 169 8.49 -2.80 -4.68
C LEU A 169 8.58 -4.08 -5.49
N ARG A 170 9.66 -4.27 -6.27
CA ARG A 170 9.88 -5.52 -7.02
C ARG A 170 9.98 -6.72 -6.08
N LYS A 171 10.74 -6.60 -4.99
CA LYS A 171 10.91 -7.65 -3.98
C LYS A 171 9.58 -7.92 -3.25
N ILE A 172 8.93 -6.87 -2.78
CA ILE A 172 7.70 -6.96 -2.00
C ILE A 172 6.53 -7.52 -2.82
N THR A 173 6.38 -7.11 -4.07
CA THR A 173 5.32 -7.63 -4.95
C THR A 173 5.39 -9.16 -5.07
N GLN A 174 6.60 -9.72 -5.20
CA GLN A 174 6.77 -11.17 -5.24
C GLN A 174 6.46 -11.83 -3.90
N MET A 175 6.83 -11.19 -2.79
CA MET A 175 6.59 -11.69 -1.44
C MET A 175 5.09 -11.72 -1.12
N ILE A 176 4.37 -10.61 -1.29
CA ILE A 176 2.95 -10.51 -0.89
C ILE A 176 2.00 -11.27 -1.83
N GLY A 177 2.37 -11.43 -3.10
CA GLY A 177 1.53 -12.09 -4.11
C GLY A 177 1.14 -13.53 -3.79
N ARG A 178 1.89 -14.19 -2.89
CA ARG A 178 1.62 -15.55 -2.42
C ARG A 178 1.12 -15.61 -0.97
N GLN A 179 0.82 -14.45 -0.39
CA GLN A 179 0.42 -14.32 1.01
C GLN A 179 -0.85 -13.48 1.12
N ARG A 180 -1.56 -13.61 2.22
CA ARG A 180 -2.75 -12.82 2.53
C ARG A 180 -2.35 -11.44 3.08
N VAL A 181 -1.64 -10.63 2.27
CA VAL A 181 -1.17 -9.29 2.63
C VAL A 181 -1.71 -8.28 1.63
N ALA A 182 -2.40 -7.26 2.10
CA ALA A 182 -2.74 -6.08 1.33
C ALA A 182 -1.80 -4.93 1.72
N LEU A 183 -1.06 -4.41 0.76
CA LEU A 183 -0.16 -3.27 0.97
C LEU A 183 -0.74 -2.04 0.27
N VAL A 184 -1.04 -1.02 1.05
CA VAL A 184 -1.69 0.21 0.61
C VAL A 184 -0.77 1.39 0.85
N PHE A 185 -0.52 2.15 -0.21
CA PHE A 185 0.21 3.41 -0.11
C PHE A 185 -0.72 4.59 -0.35
N THR A 186 -0.68 5.58 0.51
CA THR A 186 -1.18 6.90 0.15
C THR A 186 -0.08 7.69 -0.56
N ASN A 187 -0.47 8.55 -1.49
CA ASN A 187 0.47 9.37 -2.24
C ASN A 187 -0.13 10.72 -2.62
N GLN A 188 0.69 11.75 -2.64
CA GLN A 188 0.27 13.09 -3.03
C GLN A 188 0.38 13.29 -4.54
N LEU A 189 -0.62 13.95 -5.13
CA LEU A 189 -0.58 14.41 -6.50
C LEU A 189 0.19 15.72 -6.60
N ARG A 190 1.07 15.79 -7.59
CA ARG A 190 1.81 17.01 -7.97
C ARG A 190 1.53 17.34 -9.41
N GLN A 191 1.45 18.62 -9.72
CA GLN A 191 1.28 19.08 -11.08
C GLN A 191 2.63 19.13 -11.80
N LYS A 192 2.70 18.54 -12.97
CA LYS A 192 3.86 18.68 -13.87
C LYS A 192 3.81 20.05 -14.51
N LEU A 193 4.89 20.80 -14.38
CA LEU A 193 5.04 22.07 -15.06
C LEU A 193 5.21 21.85 -16.57
N GLY A 194 4.63 22.74 -17.39
CA GLY A 194 4.81 22.74 -18.84
C GLY A 194 4.02 21.68 -19.63
N VAL A 195 3.12 20.93 -19.01
CA VAL A 195 2.25 19.97 -19.71
C VAL A 195 1.05 20.72 -20.29
N MET A 196 1.05 20.96 -21.62
CA MET A 196 -0.06 21.62 -22.30
C MET A 196 -1.16 20.64 -22.74
N PHE A 197 -0.85 19.34 -22.90
CA PHE A 197 -1.78 18.29 -23.32
C PHE A 197 -1.62 17.03 -22.49
N GLY A 198 -2.72 16.32 -22.22
CA GLY A 198 -2.75 15.09 -21.43
C GLY A 198 -2.95 15.32 -19.94
N ASP A 199 -2.67 14.29 -19.10
CA ASP A 199 -2.81 14.39 -17.63
C ASP A 199 -1.60 15.13 -17.02
N PRO A 200 -1.81 16.34 -16.48
CA PRO A 200 -0.73 17.12 -15.88
C PRO A 200 -0.32 16.59 -14.49
N TRP A 201 -1.02 15.60 -13.95
CA TRP A 201 -0.77 15.12 -12.61
C TRP A 201 0.22 13.96 -12.57
N THR A 202 1.04 13.95 -11.53
CA THR A 202 1.98 12.86 -11.23
C THR A 202 2.02 12.64 -9.72
N THR A 203 2.48 11.46 -9.32
CA THR A 203 2.69 11.13 -7.90
C THR A 203 4.18 11.17 -7.55
N SER A 204 4.48 11.38 -6.26
CA SER A 204 5.86 11.32 -5.75
C SER A 204 6.43 9.90 -5.85
N GLY A 205 7.77 9.78 -5.91
CA GLY A 205 8.45 8.48 -5.95
C GLY A 205 8.57 7.86 -7.35
N GLY A 206 8.34 8.64 -8.40
CA GLY A 206 8.55 8.21 -9.80
C GLY A 206 7.46 7.27 -10.32
N LYS A 207 7.83 6.41 -11.28
CA LYS A 207 6.88 5.50 -11.96
C LYS A 207 6.78 4.11 -11.33
N ALA A 208 7.59 3.81 -10.31
CA ALA A 208 7.67 2.46 -9.76
C ALA A 208 6.36 2.03 -9.08
N LEU A 209 5.80 2.86 -8.18
CA LEU A 209 4.54 2.54 -7.53
C LEU A 209 3.37 2.43 -8.53
N PRO A 210 3.17 3.38 -9.48
CA PRO A 210 2.21 3.21 -10.56
C PRO A 210 2.34 1.91 -11.36
N PHE A 211 3.55 1.42 -11.56
CA PHE A 211 3.81 0.19 -12.30
C PHE A 211 3.46 -1.07 -11.50
N HIS A 212 3.75 -1.08 -10.19
CA HIS A 212 3.52 -2.24 -9.32
C HIS A 212 2.12 -2.29 -8.70
N ALA A 213 1.42 -1.17 -8.62
CA ALA A 213 0.08 -1.11 -8.05
C ALA A 213 -0.95 -1.76 -9.01
N SER A 214 -1.68 -2.75 -8.50
CA SER A 214 -2.80 -3.38 -9.21
C SER A 214 -4.05 -2.50 -9.20
N THR A 215 -4.20 -1.67 -8.17
CA THR A 215 -5.32 -0.73 -8.03
C THR A 215 -4.76 0.66 -7.73
N ARG A 216 -5.26 1.65 -8.45
CA ARG A 216 -4.93 3.06 -8.19
C ARG A 216 -6.22 3.87 -8.13
N VAL A 217 -6.53 4.37 -6.94
CA VAL A 217 -7.70 5.20 -6.69
C VAL A 217 -7.28 6.66 -6.58
N ARG A 218 -7.86 7.49 -7.43
CA ARG A 218 -7.64 8.93 -7.40
C ARG A 218 -8.81 9.61 -6.70
N LEU A 219 -8.55 10.20 -5.56
CA LEU A 219 -9.50 10.99 -4.80
C LEU A 219 -9.40 12.47 -5.21
N LYS A 220 -10.57 13.11 -5.39
CA LYS A 220 -10.68 14.51 -5.82
C LYS A 220 -11.50 15.31 -4.84
#